data_d5b631305e5fc44818a4024ac7cdd9e9
#
_entry.id   d5b631305e5fc44818a4024ac7cdd9e9
#
_cell.length_a   1.000
_cell.length_b   1.000
_cell.length_c   1.000
_cell.angle_alpha   90.00
_cell.angle_beta   90.00
_cell.angle_gamma   90.00
#
_symmetry.space_group_name_H-M   'P 1'
#
loop_
_entity.id
_entity.type
_entity.pdbx_description
1 polymer ?
#
loop_
_entity_poly.entity_id
_entity_poly.type
_entity_poly.pdbx_seq_one_letter_code
_entity_poly.pdbx_strand_id
1 'polypeptide(L)'
;MVSFGDDLPKTVIFALKLNLMKKLLILFLAFTLNACNDGDFDVPVFEFTEKVNKCGEFVLYIASTNSTEVLVLTLPKTALGTSPTVALPISATVTATYRIFDKGITSTYFCQDIPPLEPKILKDLKASEGTINIVATEILANGVVTGYSYEITISNLNFNDGEERIFFETFNFGILEIKN
;
A
#
# COMPACT_ATOMS: atom_id res chain seq x y z
N MET A 1 -52.39 57.71 25.57
CA MET A 1 -52.22 56.63 24.63
C MET A 1 -51.27 57.14 23.54
N VAL A 2 -49.94 56.90 23.67
CA VAL A 2 -48.95 57.44 22.77
C VAL A 2 -48.43 56.23 21.99
N SER A 3 -48.73 56.15 20.70
CA SER A 3 -48.20 55.11 19.79
C SER A 3 -46.80 55.53 19.32
N PHE A 4 -45.76 54.81 19.74
CA PHE A 4 -44.45 54.94 19.19
C PHE A 4 -44.41 54.09 17.93
N GLY A 5 -44.46 54.69 16.77
CA GLY A 5 -44.20 54.10 15.49
C GLY A 5 -42.68 54.04 15.29
N ASP A 6 -42.08 52.84 15.38
CA ASP A 6 -40.65 52.55 15.03
C ASP A 6 -40.52 52.44 13.50
N ASP A 7 -40.48 53.64 12.82
CA ASP A 7 -40.00 53.63 11.42
C ASP A 7 -38.48 53.81 11.37
N LEU A 8 -37.76 52.70 11.46
CA LEU A 8 -36.31 52.67 11.13
C LEU A 8 -36.17 53.04 9.63
N PRO A 9 -35.30 53.99 9.28
CA PRO A 9 -35.11 54.40 7.89
C PRO A 9 -34.58 53.19 7.06
N LYS A 10 -35.20 52.94 5.91
CA LYS A 10 -34.88 51.81 5.00
C LYS A 10 -33.38 51.67 4.68
N THR A 11 -32.65 52.77 4.73
CA THR A 11 -31.17 52.80 4.58
C THR A 11 -30.42 52.08 5.70
N VAL A 12 -30.92 52.16 6.95
CA VAL A 12 -30.29 51.47 8.10
C VAL A 12 -30.52 49.97 8.01
N ILE A 13 -31.72 49.56 7.59
CA ILE A 13 -32.04 48.11 7.39
C ILE A 13 -31.21 47.53 6.26
N PHE A 14 -30.98 48.28 5.18
CA PHE A 14 -30.15 47.84 4.06
C PHE A 14 -28.69 47.70 4.45
N ALA A 15 -28.14 48.65 5.20
CA ALA A 15 -26.76 48.59 5.70
C ALA A 15 -26.55 47.42 6.68
N LEU A 16 -27.55 47.12 7.53
CA LEU A 16 -27.50 46.02 8.47
C LEU A 16 -27.49 44.63 7.74
N LYS A 17 -28.35 44.50 6.71
CA LYS A 17 -28.40 43.31 5.86
C LYS A 17 -27.09 43.09 5.10
N LEU A 18 -26.49 44.17 4.56
CA LEU A 18 -25.23 44.09 3.82
C LEU A 18 -24.06 43.65 4.74
N ASN A 19 -24.02 44.16 5.98
CA ASN A 19 -23.03 43.76 6.96
C ASN A 19 -23.21 42.31 7.44
N LEU A 20 -24.47 41.86 7.58
CA LEU A 20 -24.77 40.47 7.95
C LEU A 20 -24.36 39.51 6.82
N MET A 21 -24.66 39.87 5.56
CA MET A 21 -24.24 39.08 4.39
C MET A 21 -22.72 38.98 4.28
N LYS A 22 -21.99 40.08 4.51
CA LYS A 22 -20.50 40.02 4.52
C LYS A 22 -19.95 39.11 5.61
N LYS A 23 -20.52 39.17 6.83
CA LYS A 23 -20.12 38.30 7.93
C LYS A 23 -20.42 36.80 7.64
N LEU A 24 -21.58 36.51 7.04
CA LEU A 24 -21.98 35.18 6.60
C LEU A 24 -21.05 34.63 5.50
N LEU A 25 -20.67 35.48 4.54
CA LEU A 25 -19.75 35.12 3.45
C LEU A 25 -18.35 34.81 3.99
N ILE A 26 -17.83 35.59 4.95
CA ILE A 26 -16.55 35.34 5.60
C ILE A 26 -16.61 34.07 6.43
N LEU A 27 -17.71 33.79 7.13
CA LEU A 27 -17.91 32.58 7.89
C LEU A 27 -17.93 31.34 6.97
N PHE A 28 -18.62 31.42 5.83
CA PHE A 28 -18.68 30.37 4.84
C PHE A 28 -17.31 30.10 4.20
N LEU A 29 -16.54 31.17 3.89
CA LEU A 29 -15.18 31.05 3.36
C LEU A 29 -14.22 30.43 4.38
N ALA A 30 -14.39 30.69 5.68
CA ALA A 30 -13.58 30.10 6.74
C ALA A 30 -13.86 28.58 6.91
N PHE A 31 -15.11 28.13 6.66
CA PHE A 31 -15.45 26.72 6.70
C PHE A 31 -14.91 25.92 5.50
N THR A 32 -14.78 26.56 4.32
CA THR A 32 -14.26 25.88 3.13
C THR A 32 -12.75 25.66 3.17
N LEU A 33 -12.00 26.38 4.01
CA LEU A 33 -10.54 26.23 4.15
C LEU A 33 -10.12 25.04 5.02
N ASN A 34 -11.05 24.40 5.74
CA ASN A 34 -10.76 23.22 6.56
C ASN A 34 -11.15 21.89 5.89
N ALA A 35 -11.55 21.91 4.61
CA ALA A 35 -12.07 20.73 3.92
C ALA A 35 -11.01 19.94 3.12
N CYS A 36 -9.73 20.31 3.20
CA CYS A 36 -8.64 19.52 2.63
C CYS A 36 -7.67 19.12 3.74
N ASN A 37 -8.09 18.19 4.58
CA ASN A 37 -7.16 17.31 5.26
C ASN A 37 -7.23 15.96 4.48
N ASP A 38 -6.73 15.97 3.25
CA ASP A 38 -6.30 14.76 2.58
C ASP A 38 -5.16 14.25 3.46
N GLY A 39 -5.45 13.18 4.25
CA GLY A 39 -4.48 12.61 5.15
C GLY A 39 -3.15 12.47 4.39
N ASP A 40 -2.08 12.99 4.97
CA ASP A 40 -0.73 12.81 4.47
C ASP A 40 -0.54 11.31 4.27
N PHE A 41 -0.53 10.87 3.01
CA PHE A 41 -0.11 9.53 2.65
C PHE A 41 1.40 9.52 2.86
N ASP A 42 1.81 9.25 4.09
CA ASP A 42 3.21 8.93 4.37
C ASP A 42 3.45 7.56 3.73
N VAL A 43 3.76 7.58 2.42
CA VAL A 43 4.17 6.37 1.69
C VAL A 43 5.54 6.04 2.26
N PRO A 44 5.68 5.00 3.09
CA PRO A 44 6.98 4.56 3.54
C PRO A 44 7.84 4.35 2.29
N VAL A 45 9.02 4.94 2.27
CA VAL A 45 9.97 4.72 1.17
C VAL A 45 10.45 3.28 1.35
N PHE A 46 9.75 2.33 0.72
CA PHE A 46 10.14 0.92 0.70
C PHE A 46 11.38 0.78 -0.20
N GLU A 47 12.54 0.90 0.41
CA GLU A 47 13.81 0.65 -0.26
C GLU A 47 14.17 -0.84 -0.11
N PHE A 48 13.57 -1.65 -0.96
CA PHE A 48 13.93 -3.07 -1.03
C PHE A 48 15.07 -3.31 -2.02
N THR A 49 15.84 -4.35 -1.74
CA THR A 49 16.79 -4.87 -2.73
C THR A 49 16.02 -5.56 -3.85
N GLU A 50 16.51 -5.47 -5.08
CA GLU A 50 15.88 -6.12 -6.25
C GLU A 50 15.92 -7.66 -6.21
N LYS A 51 16.57 -8.22 -5.19
CA LYS A 51 16.75 -9.67 -5.06
C LYS A 51 15.53 -10.33 -4.47
N VAL A 52 14.80 -11.07 -5.27
CA VAL A 52 13.72 -11.96 -4.81
C VAL A 52 14.33 -13.23 -4.21
N ASN A 53 13.97 -13.53 -2.96
CA ASN A 53 14.34 -14.74 -2.26
C ASN A 53 13.15 -15.71 -2.26
N LYS A 54 13.41 -17.01 -2.33
CA LYS A 54 12.39 -18.06 -2.34
C LYS A 54 12.64 -19.04 -1.20
N CYS A 55 11.57 -19.37 -0.46
CA CYS A 55 11.57 -20.40 0.57
C CYS A 55 10.51 -21.45 0.25
N GLY A 56 10.96 -22.66 0.01
CA GLY A 56 10.09 -23.75 -0.42
C GLY A 56 9.36 -23.43 -1.74
N GLU A 57 8.11 -23.86 -1.85
CA GLU A 57 7.31 -23.70 -3.09
C GLU A 57 6.37 -22.50 -3.04
N PHE A 58 6.15 -21.90 -1.84
CA PHE A 58 5.02 -21.00 -1.59
C PHE A 58 5.43 -19.59 -1.18
N VAL A 59 6.62 -19.40 -0.65
CA VAL A 59 7.02 -18.13 -0.03
C VAL A 59 8.09 -17.46 -0.85
N LEU A 60 7.79 -16.22 -1.28
CA LEU A 60 8.75 -15.30 -1.86
C LEU A 60 8.90 -14.09 -0.95
N TYR A 61 10.08 -13.50 -0.88
CA TYR A 61 10.26 -12.26 -0.14
C TYR A 61 11.37 -11.40 -0.72
N ILE A 62 11.23 -10.11 -0.52
CA ILE A 62 12.27 -9.10 -0.74
C ILE A 62 12.53 -8.39 0.58
N ALA A 63 13.75 -7.94 0.79
CA ALA A 63 14.17 -7.30 2.02
C ALA A 63 14.89 -5.98 1.74
N SER A 64 14.82 -5.04 2.69
CA SER A 64 15.64 -3.84 2.70
C SER A 64 17.13 -4.18 2.83
N THR A 65 18.00 -3.22 2.55
CA THR A 65 19.46 -3.43 2.57
C THR A 65 19.96 -3.97 3.92
N ASN A 66 19.38 -3.53 5.02
CA ASN A 66 19.69 -4.01 6.38
C ASN A 66 18.85 -5.22 6.81
N SER A 67 17.94 -5.70 5.93
CA SER A 67 17.03 -6.83 6.16
C SER A 67 16.11 -6.68 7.38
N THR A 68 15.84 -5.45 7.83
CA THR A 68 14.89 -5.18 8.91
C THR A 68 13.47 -4.98 8.40
N GLU A 69 13.30 -4.65 7.13
CA GLU A 69 12.00 -4.53 6.48
C GLU A 69 11.88 -5.56 5.38
N VAL A 70 10.74 -6.21 5.31
CA VAL A 70 10.51 -7.32 4.39
C VAL A 70 9.09 -7.29 3.85
N LEU A 71 8.95 -7.45 2.54
CA LEU A 71 7.67 -7.76 1.91
C LEU A 71 7.65 -9.24 1.54
N VAL A 72 6.69 -9.98 2.09
CA VAL A 72 6.54 -11.43 1.92
C VAL A 72 5.29 -11.73 1.12
N LEU A 73 5.42 -12.56 0.10
CA LEU A 73 4.32 -13.14 -0.67
C LEU A 73 4.15 -14.61 -0.30
N THR A 74 2.92 -15.02 -0.01
CA THR A 74 2.55 -16.43 0.03
C THR A 74 1.69 -16.73 -1.18
N LEU A 75 2.09 -17.72 -1.98
CA LEU A 75 1.50 -18.04 -3.26
C LEU A 75 1.04 -19.50 -3.30
N PRO A 76 0.06 -19.89 -4.13
CA PRO A 76 -0.25 -21.30 -4.38
C PRO A 76 0.89 -21.96 -5.17
N LYS A 77 1.05 -23.29 -5.04
CA LYS A 77 2.10 -24.08 -5.73
C LYS A 77 2.14 -23.88 -7.24
N THR A 78 0.98 -23.59 -7.83
CA THR A 78 0.85 -23.42 -9.28
C THR A 78 1.20 -22.01 -9.78
N ALA A 79 1.51 -21.08 -8.89
CA ALA A 79 1.78 -19.69 -9.25
C ALA A 79 3.04 -19.52 -10.11
N LEU A 80 4.09 -20.31 -9.82
CA LEU A 80 5.35 -20.32 -10.56
C LEU A 80 5.37 -21.49 -11.55
N GLY A 81 4.39 -21.56 -12.41
CA GLY A 81 4.28 -22.58 -13.47
C GLY A 81 4.82 -22.07 -14.81
N THR A 82 4.51 -22.85 -15.86
CA THR A 82 4.92 -22.56 -17.25
C THR A 82 3.94 -21.63 -17.99
N SER A 83 2.84 -21.20 -17.33
CA SER A 83 1.90 -20.24 -17.93
C SER A 83 2.58 -18.90 -18.11
N PRO A 84 2.47 -18.28 -19.32
CA PRO A 84 3.20 -17.06 -19.63
C PRO A 84 2.76 -15.87 -18.77
N THR A 85 1.53 -15.86 -18.29
CA THR A 85 1.00 -14.82 -17.41
C THR A 85 0.02 -15.41 -16.42
N VAL A 86 0.17 -15.01 -15.15
CA VAL A 86 -0.72 -15.37 -14.04
C VAL A 86 -1.06 -14.12 -13.26
N ALA A 87 -2.35 -13.91 -12.95
CA ALA A 87 -2.84 -12.85 -12.09
C ALA A 87 -3.56 -13.45 -10.89
N LEU A 88 -3.09 -13.13 -9.68
CA LEU A 88 -3.57 -13.71 -8.42
C LEU A 88 -4.05 -12.56 -7.51
N PRO A 89 -5.37 -12.39 -7.33
CA PRO A 89 -5.88 -11.41 -6.37
C PRO A 89 -5.55 -11.84 -4.94
N ILE A 90 -5.29 -10.86 -4.06
CA ILE A 90 -5.10 -11.09 -2.62
C ILE A 90 -6.33 -11.81 -2.06
N SER A 91 -6.11 -12.85 -1.28
CA SER A 91 -7.13 -13.74 -0.74
C SER A 91 -6.63 -14.45 0.53
N ALA A 92 -7.38 -15.40 1.05
CA ALA A 92 -6.95 -16.22 2.19
C ALA A 92 -5.70 -17.09 1.88
N THR A 93 -5.47 -17.45 0.62
CA THR A 93 -4.35 -18.31 0.18
C THR A 93 -3.28 -17.58 -0.62
N VAL A 94 -3.55 -16.34 -1.05
CA VAL A 94 -2.62 -15.45 -1.75
C VAL A 94 -2.44 -14.22 -0.88
N THR A 95 -1.30 -14.07 -0.24
CA THR A 95 -1.10 -12.96 0.70
C THR A 95 0.14 -12.16 0.35
N ALA A 96 0.08 -10.86 0.62
CA ALA A 96 1.24 -9.98 0.70
C ALA A 96 1.29 -9.42 2.12
N THR A 97 2.44 -9.52 2.78
CA THR A 97 2.61 -9.08 4.17
C THR A 97 3.88 -8.27 4.29
N TYR A 98 3.75 -7.03 4.74
CA TYR A 98 4.89 -6.17 5.07
C TYR A 98 5.22 -6.31 6.54
N ARG A 99 6.50 -6.59 6.84
CA ARG A 99 6.99 -6.79 8.21
C ARG A 99 8.18 -5.90 8.51
N ILE A 100 8.18 -5.34 9.71
CA ILE A 100 9.34 -4.65 10.29
C ILE A 100 9.82 -5.47 11.49
N PHE A 101 11.13 -5.68 11.53
CA PHE A 101 11.81 -6.43 12.59
C PHE A 101 12.73 -5.51 13.39
N ASP A 102 12.99 -5.87 14.66
CA ASP A 102 13.93 -5.15 15.54
C ASP A 102 15.39 -5.33 15.11
N LYS A 103 15.69 -6.35 14.32
CA LYS A 103 17.03 -6.66 13.75
C LYS A 103 16.85 -7.27 12.35
N GLY A 104 17.92 -7.28 11.56
CA GLY A 104 17.91 -7.92 10.24
C GLY A 104 17.64 -9.42 10.33
N ILE A 105 16.75 -9.91 9.45
CA ILE A 105 16.48 -11.35 9.32
C ILE A 105 17.62 -12.06 8.58
N THR A 106 17.77 -13.35 8.82
CA THR A 106 18.63 -14.21 8.00
C THR A 106 17.92 -14.66 6.73
N SER A 107 18.68 -15.08 5.71
CA SER A 107 18.13 -15.60 4.45
C SER A 107 17.26 -16.85 4.61
N THR A 108 17.36 -17.54 5.74
CA THR A 108 16.59 -18.75 6.05
C THR A 108 15.39 -18.50 6.96
N TYR A 109 15.13 -17.24 7.37
CA TYR A 109 14.10 -16.91 8.35
C TYR A 109 12.71 -17.46 7.96
N PHE A 110 12.30 -17.29 6.70
CA PHE A 110 11.02 -17.77 6.19
C PHE A 110 11.05 -19.23 5.70
N CYS A 111 12.21 -19.88 5.70
CA CYS A 111 12.38 -21.24 5.19
C CYS A 111 12.23 -22.32 6.29
N GLN A 112 11.84 -21.93 7.49
CA GLN A 112 11.67 -22.82 8.63
C GLN A 112 10.18 -23.12 8.85
N ASP A 113 9.85 -24.37 9.21
CA ASP A 113 8.48 -24.78 9.51
C ASP A 113 7.91 -24.03 10.72
N ILE A 114 8.78 -23.71 11.70
CA ILE A 114 8.43 -22.91 12.88
C ILE A 114 9.22 -21.61 12.79
N PRO A 115 8.55 -20.44 12.74
CA PRO A 115 9.24 -19.17 12.74
C PRO A 115 10.15 -19.03 13.96
N PRO A 116 11.40 -18.54 13.80
CA PRO A 116 12.28 -18.29 14.92
C PRO A 116 11.70 -17.22 15.87
N LEU A 117 12.04 -17.31 17.15
CA LEU A 117 11.61 -16.31 18.14
C LEU A 117 12.31 -14.96 17.98
N GLU A 118 13.46 -14.96 17.33
CA GLU A 118 14.26 -13.77 17.01
C GLU A 118 14.61 -13.75 15.50
N PRO A 119 14.64 -12.57 14.85
CA PRO A 119 14.33 -11.25 15.39
C PRO A 119 12.82 -11.06 15.67
N LYS A 120 12.49 -10.10 16.57
CA LYS A 120 11.11 -9.81 16.92
C LYS A 120 10.43 -8.99 15.84
N ILE A 121 9.17 -9.33 15.55
CA ILE A 121 8.33 -8.55 14.67
C ILE A 121 7.84 -7.31 15.43
N LEU A 122 8.16 -6.11 14.95
CA LEU A 122 7.69 -4.83 15.46
C LEU A 122 6.38 -4.40 14.78
N LYS A 123 6.23 -4.70 13.49
CA LYS A 123 5.05 -4.39 12.68
C LYS A 123 4.76 -5.54 11.72
N ASP A 124 3.48 -5.88 11.54
CA ASP A 124 3.00 -6.94 10.65
C ASP A 124 1.73 -6.47 9.96
N LEU A 125 1.86 -5.94 8.73
CA LEU A 125 0.75 -5.42 7.94
C LEU A 125 0.42 -6.39 6.82
N LYS A 126 -0.79 -6.93 6.83
CA LYS A 126 -1.32 -7.75 5.73
C LYS A 126 -2.01 -6.87 4.71
N ALA A 127 -1.71 -7.09 3.44
CA ALA A 127 -2.44 -6.42 2.38
C ALA A 127 -3.93 -6.77 2.44
N SER A 128 -4.76 -5.74 2.39
CA SER A 128 -6.22 -5.87 2.32
C SER A 128 -6.71 -6.07 0.89
N GLU A 129 -5.96 -5.51 -0.09
CA GLU A 129 -6.27 -5.55 -1.52
C GLU A 129 -4.98 -5.62 -2.33
N GLY A 130 -5.11 -6.05 -3.58
CA GLY A 130 -4.04 -6.11 -4.57
C GLY A 130 -4.19 -7.30 -5.50
N THR A 131 -3.44 -7.26 -6.60
CA THR A 131 -3.32 -8.39 -7.54
C THR A 131 -1.84 -8.62 -7.84
N ILE A 132 -1.36 -9.82 -7.54
CA ILE A 132 0.00 -10.25 -7.85
C ILE A 132 0.00 -10.73 -9.30
N ASN A 133 0.77 -10.05 -10.15
CA ASN A 133 0.93 -10.38 -11.56
C ASN A 133 2.31 -11.02 -11.75
N ILE A 134 2.34 -12.18 -12.40
CA ILE A 134 3.56 -12.94 -12.66
C ILE A 134 3.65 -13.20 -14.16
N VAL A 135 4.74 -12.75 -14.78
CA VAL A 135 5.06 -13.02 -16.19
C VAL A 135 6.23 -13.99 -16.24
N ALA A 136 6.00 -15.17 -16.81
CA ALA A 136 7.01 -16.20 -16.96
C ALA A 136 7.64 -16.14 -18.35
N THR A 137 8.98 -16.14 -18.41
CA THR A 137 9.77 -16.19 -19.64
C THR A 137 10.73 -17.37 -19.58
N GLU A 138 10.82 -18.14 -20.65
CA GLU A 138 11.74 -19.29 -20.74
C GLU A 138 13.20 -18.83 -20.75
N ILE A 139 14.03 -19.51 -19.98
CA ILE A 139 15.50 -19.37 -20.04
C ILE A 139 16.01 -20.49 -20.96
N LEU A 140 16.62 -20.11 -22.08
CA LEU A 140 17.11 -21.04 -23.08
C LEU A 140 18.64 -21.18 -23.00
N ALA A 141 19.14 -22.42 -23.10
CA ALA A 141 20.54 -22.73 -23.38
C ALA A 141 20.61 -23.67 -24.58
N ASN A 142 21.31 -23.26 -25.63
CA ASN A 142 21.43 -24.00 -26.89
C ASN A 142 20.06 -24.41 -27.49
N GLY A 143 19.03 -23.56 -27.37
CA GLY A 143 17.68 -23.83 -27.86
C GLY A 143 16.84 -24.77 -26.98
N VAL A 144 17.34 -25.16 -25.82
CA VAL A 144 16.62 -26.01 -24.84
C VAL A 144 16.21 -25.17 -23.64
N VAL A 145 14.98 -25.33 -23.14
CA VAL A 145 14.49 -24.66 -21.93
C VAL A 145 15.24 -25.22 -20.73
N THR A 146 15.98 -24.35 -20.03
CA THR A 146 16.78 -24.70 -18.84
C THR A 146 16.21 -24.09 -17.55
N GLY A 147 15.12 -23.36 -17.65
CA GLY A 147 14.47 -22.73 -16.51
C GLY A 147 13.48 -21.65 -16.92
N TYR A 148 13.02 -20.90 -15.94
CA TYR A 148 12.09 -19.79 -16.14
C TYR A 148 12.52 -18.56 -15.32
N SER A 149 12.34 -17.38 -15.92
CA SER A 149 12.43 -16.08 -15.26
C SER A 149 11.02 -15.58 -15.02
N TYR A 150 10.72 -15.22 -13.77
CA TYR A 150 9.41 -14.71 -13.36
C TYR A 150 9.56 -13.25 -12.96
N GLU A 151 8.96 -12.36 -13.76
CA GLU A 151 8.79 -10.94 -13.40
C GLU A 151 7.52 -10.82 -12.56
N ILE A 152 7.66 -10.25 -11.36
CA ILE A 152 6.57 -10.18 -10.38
C ILE A 152 6.28 -8.72 -10.07
N THR A 153 5.03 -8.32 -10.30
CA THR A 153 4.51 -6.99 -9.96
C THR A 153 3.22 -7.14 -9.14
N ILE A 154 2.89 -6.12 -8.36
CA ILE A 154 1.64 -6.11 -7.59
C ILE A 154 0.88 -4.83 -7.95
N SER A 155 -0.34 -4.98 -8.48
CA SER A 155 -1.21 -3.86 -8.81
C SER A 155 -2.17 -3.58 -7.66
N ASN A 156 -2.45 -2.29 -7.39
CA ASN A 156 -3.39 -1.82 -6.38
C ASN A 156 -3.10 -2.41 -4.98
N LEU A 157 -1.83 -2.51 -4.62
CA LEU A 157 -1.41 -3.04 -3.32
C LEU A 157 -1.79 -2.06 -2.21
N ASN A 158 -2.59 -2.53 -1.26
CA ASN A 158 -3.12 -1.72 -0.19
C ASN A 158 -2.91 -2.37 1.18
N PHE A 159 -2.29 -1.62 2.10
CA PHE A 159 -2.18 -1.98 3.51
C PHE A 159 -2.93 -0.96 4.36
N ASN A 160 -3.51 -1.42 5.47
CA ASN A 160 -4.11 -0.55 6.48
C ASN A 160 -3.28 -0.64 7.76
N ASP A 161 -2.85 0.51 8.27
CA ASP A 161 -2.09 0.66 9.51
C ASP A 161 -2.86 1.57 10.47
N GLY A 162 -3.83 1.01 11.19
CA GLY A 162 -4.78 1.76 11.98
C GLY A 162 -5.69 2.63 11.10
N GLU A 163 -5.56 3.96 11.21
CA GLU A 163 -6.30 4.92 10.38
C GLU A 163 -5.54 5.31 9.10
N GLU A 164 -4.27 4.93 8.98
CA GLU A 164 -3.43 5.21 7.84
C GLU A 164 -3.58 4.14 6.76
N ARG A 165 -3.53 4.58 5.50
CA ARG A 165 -3.58 3.73 4.33
C ARG A 165 -2.29 3.86 3.54
N ILE A 166 -1.63 2.72 3.29
CA ILE A 166 -0.44 2.63 2.43
C ILE A 166 -0.88 2.02 1.11
N PHE A 167 -0.81 2.78 0.02
CA PHE A 167 -1.30 2.35 -1.28
C PHE A 167 -0.25 2.51 -2.38
N PHE A 168 -0.10 1.46 -3.19
CA PHE A 168 0.72 1.45 -4.40
C PHE A 168 -0.15 1.08 -5.59
N GLU A 169 -0.26 1.95 -6.59
CA GLU A 169 -0.92 1.63 -7.85
C GLU A 169 -0.22 0.47 -8.55
N THR A 170 1.11 0.52 -8.60
CA THR A 170 1.97 -0.56 -9.10
C THR A 170 3.21 -0.67 -8.23
N PHE A 171 3.45 -1.85 -7.70
CA PHE A 171 4.63 -2.18 -6.92
C PHE A 171 5.47 -3.22 -7.69
N ASN A 172 6.73 -2.89 -7.99
CA ASN A 172 7.67 -3.85 -8.60
C ASN A 172 8.26 -4.71 -7.48
N PHE A 173 7.86 -5.99 -7.42
CA PHE A 173 8.39 -6.92 -6.44
C PHE A 173 9.76 -7.47 -6.85
N GLY A 174 10.00 -7.66 -8.15
CA GLY A 174 11.30 -8.06 -8.68
C GLY A 174 11.25 -9.28 -9.61
N ILE A 175 12.43 -9.81 -9.90
CA ILE A 175 12.59 -10.94 -10.81
C ILE A 175 13.15 -12.14 -10.05
N LEU A 176 12.53 -13.30 -10.25
CA LEU A 176 12.99 -14.60 -9.73
C LEU A 176 13.37 -15.52 -10.89
N GLU A 177 14.60 -16.02 -10.91
CA GLU A 177 15.01 -17.06 -11.84
C GLU A 177 15.02 -18.42 -11.14
N ILE A 178 14.40 -19.42 -11.78
CA ILE A 178 14.43 -20.83 -11.36
C ILE A 178 15.01 -21.64 -12.52
N LYS A 179 16.15 -22.27 -12.29
CA LYS A 179 16.81 -23.18 -13.26
C LYS A 179 16.49 -24.62 -12.87
N ASN A 180 16.26 -25.46 -13.90
CA ASN A 180 16.00 -26.89 -13.77
C ASN A 180 17.29 -27.67 -13.43
#